data_cfdfa8157d59101648a8b81c475f1e0d
#
_entry.id   cfdfa8157d59101648a8b81c475f1e0d
#
_cell.length_a   1.000
_cell.length_b   1.000
_cell.length_c   1.000
_cell.angle_alpha   90.00
_cell.angle_beta   90.00
_cell.angle_gamma   90.00
#
_symmetry.space_group_name_H-M   'P 1'
#
loop_
_entity.id
_entity.type
_entity.pdbx_description
1 polymer ?
#
loop_
_entity_poly.entity_id
_entity_poly.type
_entity_poly.pdbx_seq_one_letter_code
_entity_poly.pdbx_strand_id
1 'polypeptide(L)'
;MLAFLVVWCLNTDVMASKHRHLQGNAKVKSNSGFDNDIEVNVEKLEESNNVEYSIVFVFDGGLENVKKVQIKAPNSKSSLLKNSLGFDKLWFSRGSLTYEDLINKFPEGKYSIKFSPNKFGSISFNLTYDIPSTPVITYPKDGATDVPLSFTITWESMSDVDGLQLGIGGDGAYPWLEVDLAAGDTSFSVPDGLIQPNTQYEIDLTAYKNSDENTDTFNSEMRSRRIISFTTGSE
;
A
#
# COMPACT_ATOMS: atom_id res chain seq x y z
N MET A 1 11.91 16.71 22.87
CA MET A 1 11.01 15.71 22.30
C MET A 1 10.76 16.12 20.87
N LEU A 2 11.67 15.72 19.95
CA LEU A 2 11.62 16.05 18.54
C LEU A 2 10.83 14.96 17.83
N ALA A 3 9.72 15.33 17.24
CA ALA A 3 8.98 14.46 16.32
C ALA A 3 9.78 14.38 15.02
N PHE A 4 10.35 13.22 14.72
CA PHE A 4 10.92 12.93 13.40
C PHE A 4 9.79 12.80 12.40
N LEU A 5 9.67 13.79 11.54
CA LEU A 5 8.85 13.75 10.35
C LEU A 5 9.63 12.90 9.33
N VAL A 6 9.31 11.62 9.24
CA VAL A 6 9.86 10.78 8.16
C VAL A 6 9.12 11.16 6.88
N VAL A 7 9.74 12.03 6.11
CA VAL A 7 9.32 12.33 4.74
C VAL A 7 9.87 11.20 3.86
N TRP A 8 9.07 10.20 3.60
CA TRP A 8 9.35 9.28 2.50
C TRP A 8 9.12 10.03 1.20
N CYS A 9 10.21 10.48 0.57
CA CYS A 9 10.19 10.85 -0.84
C CYS A 9 10.04 9.56 -1.65
N LEU A 10 8.80 9.15 -1.91
CA LEU A 10 8.52 8.21 -2.98
C LEU A 10 8.82 8.92 -4.30
N ASN A 11 9.93 8.55 -4.94
CA ASN A 11 10.15 8.84 -6.34
C ASN A 11 9.06 8.09 -7.13
N THR A 12 7.99 8.82 -7.48
CA THR A 12 6.87 8.28 -8.23
C THR A 12 7.14 8.36 -9.73
N ASP A 13 8.12 7.60 -10.20
CA ASP A 13 8.26 7.20 -11.59
C ASP A 13 8.24 5.67 -11.66
N VAL A 14 7.16 5.04 -11.17
CA VAL A 14 6.97 3.60 -11.31
C VAL A 14 5.55 3.29 -11.72
N MET A 15 5.46 2.94 -13.02
CA MET A 15 4.57 1.95 -13.60
C MET A 15 3.08 2.06 -13.25
N ALA A 16 2.34 2.59 -14.21
CA ALA A 16 0.95 2.23 -14.40
C ALA A 16 0.85 0.70 -14.57
N SER A 17 0.65 -0.03 -13.50
CA SER A 17 0.29 -1.42 -13.53
C SER A 17 -1.03 -1.54 -14.27
N LYS A 18 -1.01 -2.27 -15.41
CA LYS A 18 -2.23 -2.61 -16.15
C LYS A 18 -3.02 -3.64 -15.34
N HIS A 19 -3.80 -3.19 -14.37
CA HIS A 19 -4.75 -4.06 -13.70
C HIS A 19 -5.81 -4.53 -14.69
N ARG A 20 -5.94 -5.86 -14.82
CA ARG A 20 -7.05 -6.47 -15.55
C ARG A 20 -8.33 -6.27 -14.75
N HIS A 21 -9.29 -5.59 -15.38
CA HIS A 21 -10.62 -5.38 -14.84
C HIS A 21 -11.30 -6.68 -14.41
N LEU A 22 -11.67 -6.75 -13.15
CA LEU A 22 -12.79 -7.54 -12.69
C LEU A 22 -13.95 -6.56 -12.44
N GLN A 23 -15.05 -6.75 -13.18
CA GLN A 23 -16.24 -5.89 -13.07
C GLN A 23 -16.93 -6.11 -11.73
N GLY A 24 -16.72 -5.23 -10.77
CA GLY A 24 -17.53 -5.06 -9.58
C GLY A 24 -18.51 -3.89 -9.76
N ASN A 25 -19.78 -4.07 -9.38
CA ASN A 25 -20.84 -3.08 -9.53
C ASN A 25 -20.81 -1.99 -8.44
N ALA A 26 -19.78 -1.20 -8.34
CA ALA A 26 -19.81 0.00 -7.52
C ALA A 26 -20.54 1.12 -8.25
N LYS A 27 -21.61 1.67 -7.63
CA LYS A 27 -22.33 2.83 -8.16
C LYS A 27 -21.56 4.11 -7.86
N VAL A 28 -20.47 4.34 -8.60
CA VAL A 28 -19.86 5.67 -8.65
C VAL A 28 -20.74 6.55 -9.52
N LYS A 29 -21.44 7.51 -8.91
CA LYS A 29 -22.11 8.58 -9.65
C LYS A 29 -21.06 9.63 -9.99
N SER A 30 -20.24 9.36 -11.01
CA SER A 30 -19.41 10.36 -11.64
C SER A 30 -20.27 11.19 -12.59
N ASN A 31 -20.66 12.38 -12.17
CA ASN A 31 -21.40 13.36 -12.99
C ASN A 31 -20.50 14.48 -13.47
N SER A 32 -19.25 14.21 -13.78
CA SER A 32 -18.35 15.20 -14.41
C SER A 32 -17.11 14.49 -14.89
N GLY A 33 -16.54 14.93 -16.00
CA GLY A 33 -15.27 14.45 -16.54
C GLY A 33 -14.08 14.65 -15.58
N PHE A 34 -14.13 13.92 -14.48
CA PHE A 34 -13.14 13.84 -13.44
C PHE A 34 -12.39 12.54 -13.73
N ASP A 35 -11.26 12.68 -14.35
CA ASP A 35 -10.37 11.59 -14.76
C ASP A 35 -9.36 11.36 -13.63
N ASN A 36 -9.86 10.99 -12.44
CA ASN A 36 -9.02 10.86 -11.26
C ASN A 36 -9.08 9.48 -10.68
N ASP A 37 -7.91 9.01 -10.32
CA ASP A 37 -7.75 7.81 -9.52
C ASP A 37 -7.83 8.17 -8.03
N ILE A 38 -8.71 7.48 -7.33
CA ILE A 38 -8.83 7.57 -5.87
C ILE A 38 -8.51 6.22 -5.30
N GLU A 39 -7.49 6.20 -4.47
CA GLU A 39 -7.07 4.99 -3.78
C GLU A 39 -7.28 5.13 -2.28
N VAL A 40 -7.75 4.06 -1.65
CA VAL A 40 -7.85 3.94 -0.20
C VAL A 40 -7.17 2.66 0.21
N ASN A 41 -6.00 2.77 0.78
CA ASN A 41 -5.20 1.63 1.19
C ASN A 41 -5.14 1.55 2.70
N VAL A 42 -5.38 0.35 3.24
CA VAL A 42 -5.15 0.03 4.65
C VAL A 42 -4.06 -1.03 4.70
N GLU A 43 -3.02 -0.74 5.46
CA GLU A 43 -1.86 -1.61 5.58
C GLU A 43 -1.63 -2.01 7.03
N LYS A 44 -1.38 -3.29 7.25
CA LYS A 44 -0.76 -3.86 8.44
C LYS A 44 0.70 -4.13 8.11
N LEU A 45 1.61 -3.45 8.78
CA LEU A 45 3.04 -3.68 8.70
C LEU A 45 3.49 -4.50 9.90
N GLU A 46 4.21 -5.58 9.65
CA GLU A 46 4.85 -6.38 10.67
C GLU A 46 6.35 -6.49 10.39
N GLU A 47 7.13 -5.85 11.24
CA GLU A 47 8.57 -5.78 11.15
C GLU A 47 9.16 -6.18 12.51
N SER A 48 10.02 -7.21 12.53
CA SER A 48 10.57 -7.80 13.75
C SER A 48 9.46 -8.19 14.73
N ASN A 49 9.31 -7.49 15.85
CA ASN A 49 8.24 -7.70 16.85
C ASN A 49 7.25 -6.54 16.92
N ASN A 50 7.30 -5.63 15.97
CA ASN A 50 6.42 -4.48 15.93
C ASN A 50 5.31 -4.68 14.91
N VAL A 51 4.08 -4.36 15.29
CA VAL A 51 2.91 -4.40 14.41
C VAL A 51 2.28 -3.02 14.40
N GLU A 52 2.25 -2.42 13.23
CA GLU A 52 1.66 -1.11 13.02
C GLU A 52 0.59 -1.17 11.92
N TYR A 53 -0.35 -0.26 12.00
CA TYR A 53 -1.39 -0.09 10.99
C TYR A 53 -1.35 1.31 10.42
N SER A 54 -1.64 1.41 9.14
CA SER A 54 -1.80 2.70 8.45
C SER A 54 -3.03 2.72 7.56
N ILE A 55 -3.55 3.91 7.31
CA ILE A 55 -4.55 4.16 6.28
C ILE A 55 -4.10 5.33 5.43
N VAL A 56 -4.21 5.17 4.11
CA VAL A 56 -3.82 6.19 3.14
C VAL A 56 -4.96 6.42 2.17
N PHE A 57 -5.27 7.68 1.92
CA PHE A 57 -6.16 8.12 0.85
C PHE A 57 -5.30 8.87 -0.16
N VAL A 58 -5.27 8.41 -1.39
CA VAL A 58 -4.59 9.05 -2.51
C VAL A 58 -5.63 9.60 -3.48
N PHE A 59 -5.38 10.80 -3.97
CA PHE A 59 -6.16 11.45 -5.01
C PHE A 59 -5.18 11.87 -6.09
N ASP A 60 -5.27 11.28 -7.28
CA ASP A 60 -4.33 11.46 -8.37
C ASP A 60 -5.03 11.92 -9.64
N GLY A 61 -4.51 12.98 -10.27
CA GLY A 61 -5.01 13.58 -11.49
C GLY A 61 -6.15 14.60 -11.33
N GLY A 62 -6.23 15.58 -12.20
CA GLY A 62 -7.33 16.55 -12.35
C GLY A 62 -7.63 17.46 -11.15
N LEU A 63 -6.72 17.55 -10.17
CA LEU A 63 -6.94 18.29 -8.94
C LEU A 63 -6.51 19.77 -8.99
N GLU A 64 -5.97 20.27 -10.08
CA GLU A 64 -5.39 21.63 -10.17
C GLU A 64 -6.42 22.73 -9.84
N ASN A 65 -7.70 22.46 -10.14
CA ASN A 65 -8.80 23.35 -9.83
C ASN A 65 -9.57 23.00 -8.55
N VAL A 66 -9.16 21.93 -7.86
CA VAL A 66 -9.74 21.53 -6.58
C VAL A 66 -9.03 22.27 -5.46
N LYS A 67 -9.76 23.05 -4.68
CA LYS A 67 -9.23 23.82 -3.56
C LYS A 67 -9.23 23.04 -2.25
N LYS A 68 -10.13 22.06 -2.12
CA LYS A 68 -10.31 21.26 -0.89
C LYS A 68 -10.88 19.90 -1.23
N VAL A 69 -10.41 18.87 -0.51
CA VAL A 69 -10.99 17.53 -0.47
C VAL A 69 -11.45 17.27 0.97
N GLN A 70 -12.71 16.92 1.16
CA GLN A 70 -13.27 16.55 2.45
C GLN A 70 -13.61 15.07 2.46
N ILE A 71 -12.98 14.32 3.38
CA ILE A 71 -13.28 12.93 3.67
C ILE A 71 -14.18 12.89 4.90
N LYS A 72 -15.38 12.34 4.78
CA LYS A 72 -16.33 12.18 5.88
C LYS A 72 -16.50 10.70 6.21
N ALA A 73 -16.21 10.34 7.45
CA ALA A 73 -16.35 9.01 7.99
C ALA A 73 -17.80 8.70 8.45
N PRO A 74 -18.17 7.42 8.69
CA PRO A 74 -19.49 7.00 9.16
C PRO A 74 -19.89 7.65 10.49
N ASN A 75 -18.92 7.86 11.41
CA ASN A 75 -19.13 8.52 12.71
C ASN A 75 -19.22 10.07 12.62
N SER A 76 -19.45 10.61 11.43
CA SER A 76 -19.54 12.04 11.14
C SER A 76 -18.26 12.85 11.35
N LYS A 77 -17.14 12.23 11.78
CA LYS A 77 -15.83 12.87 11.77
C LYS A 77 -15.41 13.16 10.33
N SER A 78 -14.70 14.24 10.12
CA SER A 78 -14.21 14.60 8.80
C SER A 78 -12.77 15.06 8.83
N SER A 79 -12.02 14.70 7.79
CA SER A 79 -10.70 15.24 7.49
C SER A 79 -10.80 16.18 6.30
N LEU A 80 -10.02 17.26 6.34
CA LEU A 80 -10.02 18.28 5.29
C LEU A 80 -8.60 18.46 4.77
N LEU A 81 -8.41 18.20 3.48
CA LEU A 81 -7.18 18.50 2.76
C LEU A 81 -7.37 19.82 2.00
N LYS A 82 -6.38 20.72 2.11
CA LYS A 82 -6.35 21.98 1.37
C LYS A 82 -5.37 21.84 0.22
N ASN A 83 -5.79 22.25 -0.96
CA ASN A 83 -4.96 22.33 -2.17
C ASN A 83 -4.77 23.78 -2.59
N SER A 84 -4.11 24.59 -1.75
CA SER A 84 -3.91 26.01 -2.00
C SER A 84 -2.91 26.28 -3.12
N LEU A 85 -2.05 25.35 -3.46
CA LEU A 85 -1.02 25.45 -4.50
C LEU A 85 -1.45 24.83 -5.85
N GLY A 86 -2.63 24.18 -5.91
CA GLY A 86 -3.13 23.58 -7.14
C GLY A 86 -2.37 22.33 -7.57
N PHE A 87 -1.92 21.51 -6.60
CA PHE A 87 -1.30 20.23 -6.91
C PHE A 87 -2.28 19.29 -7.60
N ASP A 88 -1.78 18.51 -8.54
CA ASP A 88 -2.55 17.48 -9.23
C ASP A 88 -2.72 16.21 -8.43
N LYS A 89 -1.89 16.00 -7.41
CA LYS A 89 -1.94 14.87 -6.49
C LYS A 89 -2.03 15.32 -5.04
N LEU A 90 -2.92 14.72 -4.28
CA LEU A 90 -3.05 14.91 -2.84
C LEU A 90 -3.10 13.55 -2.15
N TRP A 91 -2.56 13.49 -0.94
CA TRP A 91 -2.71 12.32 -0.08
C TRP A 91 -2.97 12.72 1.37
N PHE A 92 -3.65 11.83 2.06
CA PHE A 92 -3.87 11.89 3.49
C PHE A 92 -3.49 10.54 4.08
N SER A 93 -2.59 10.51 5.03
CA SER A 93 -2.15 9.29 5.68
C SER A 93 -2.21 9.39 7.20
N ARG A 94 -2.42 8.27 7.85
CA ARG A 94 -2.22 8.05 9.28
C ARG A 94 -1.55 6.70 9.44
N GLY A 95 -0.38 6.69 10.04
CA GLY A 95 0.42 5.51 10.34
C GLY A 95 0.72 5.36 11.81
N SER A 96 1.49 4.34 12.15
CA SER A 96 1.89 3.97 13.51
C SER A 96 0.72 3.83 14.47
N LEU A 97 -0.39 3.23 13.98
CA LEU A 97 -1.60 3.00 14.73
C LEU A 97 -1.61 1.56 15.29
N THR A 98 -2.16 1.38 16.48
CA THR A 98 -2.66 0.07 16.88
C THR A 98 -3.92 -0.27 16.08
N TYR A 99 -4.32 -1.53 16.02
CA TYR A 99 -5.58 -1.91 15.37
C TYR A 99 -6.78 -1.20 16.01
N GLU A 100 -6.81 -1.08 17.33
CA GLU A 100 -7.86 -0.37 18.05
C GLU A 100 -7.89 1.13 17.70
N ASP A 101 -6.74 1.77 17.58
CA ASP A 101 -6.65 3.16 17.14
C ASP A 101 -7.17 3.33 15.71
N LEU A 102 -6.84 2.39 14.80
CA LEU A 102 -7.30 2.42 13.43
C LEU A 102 -8.83 2.39 13.37
N ILE A 103 -9.47 1.37 13.97
CA ILE A 103 -10.94 1.20 13.93
C ILE A 103 -11.69 2.31 14.68
N ASN A 104 -11.11 2.89 15.73
CA ASN A 104 -11.73 4.00 16.46
C ASN A 104 -11.65 5.33 15.69
N LYS A 105 -10.56 5.57 14.96
CA LYS A 105 -10.37 6.79 14.18
C LYS A 105 -11.04 6.72 12.82
N PHE A 106 -11.00 5.55 12.21
CA PHE A 106 -11.52 5.28 10.88
C PHE A 106 -12.46 4.05 10.91
N PRO A 107 -13.63 4.13 11.52
CA PRO A 107 -14.53 2.99 11.66
C PRO A 107 -14.96 2.44 10.30
N GLU A 108 -15.25 1.15 10.24
CA GLU A 108 -15.87 0.54 9.07
C GLU A 108 -17.21 1.20 8.72
N GLY A 109 -17.59 1.15 7.46
CA GLY A 109 -18.86 1.64 6.95
C GLY A 109 -18.70 2.69 5.84
N LYS A 110 -19.79 3.41 5.60
CA LYS A 110 -19.90 4.31 4.46
C LYS A 110 -19.14 5.61 4.66
N TYR A 111 -18.17 5.83 3.79
CA TYR A 111 -17.43 7.08 3.64
C TYR A 111 -17.99 7.93 2.50
N SER A 112 -17.76 9.22 2.57
CA SER A 112 -17.97 10.11 1.43
C SER A 112 -16.81 11.09 1.27
N ILE A 113 -16.40 11.28 0.02
CA ILE A 113 -15.38 12.24 -0.38
C ILE A 113 -16.08 13.35 -1.18
N LYS A 114 -15.83 14.59 -0.81
CA LYS A 114 -16.36 15.77 -1.49
C LYS A 114 -15.24 16.68 -1.91
N PHE A 115 -15.33 17.16 -3.15
CA PHE A 115 -14.40 18.11 -3.73
C PHE A 115 -14.97 19.53 -3.71
N SER A 116 -14.13 20.54 -3.56
CA SER A 116 -14.53 21.93 -3.62
C SER A 116 -13.68 22.67 -4.65
N PRO A 117 -14.30 23.37 -5.63
CA PRO A 117 -15.74 23.62 -5.78
C PRO A 117 -16.53 22.35 -6.12
N ASN A 118 -17.80 22.33 -5.76
CA ASN A 118 -18.68 21.14 -5.84
C ASN A 118 -18.95 20.64 -7.28
N LYS A 119 -18.46 21.35 -8.30
CA LYS A 119 -18.56 20.92 -9.71
C LYS A 119 -17.89 19.57 -10.01
N PHE A 120 -16.98 19.14 -9.14
CA PHE A 120 -16.27 17.84 -9.24
C PHE A 120 -17.04 16.67 -8.60
N GLY A 121 -18.24 16.93 -8.00
CA GLY A 121 -19.08 15.87 -7.48
C GLY A 121 -18.66 15.34 -6.09
N SER A 122 -19.11 14.13 -5.81
CA SER A 122 -18.78 13.41 -4.58
C SER A 122 -18.74 11.91 -4.86
N ILE A 123 -17.88 11.19 -4.13
CA ILE A 123 -17.74 9.75 -4.17
C ILE A 123 -18.13 9.17 -2.82
N SER A 124 -18.76 8.01 -2.83
CA SER A 124 -19.06 7.26 -1.62
C SER A 124 -18.63 5.80 -1.80
N PHE A 125 -18.02 5.23 -0.79
CA PHE A 125 -17.57 3.84 -0.74
C PHE A 125 -17.78 3.27 0.67
N ASN A 126 -17.74 1.96 0.81
CA ASN A 126 -17.71 1.31 2.11
C ASN A 126 -16.27 0.88 2.41
N LEU A 127 -15.78 1.27 3.58
CA LEU A 127 -14.52 0.77 4.11
C LEU A 127 -14.81 -0.45 4.98
N THR A 128 -14.11 -1.54 4.71
CA THR A 128 -14.09 -2.77 5.51
C THR A 128 -12.65 -3.16 5.81
N TYR A 129 -12.40 -3.82 6.93
CA TYR A 129 -11.07 -4.25 7.33
C TYR A 129 -10.88 -5.76 7.13
N ASP A 130 -11.03 -6.20 5.88
CA ASP A 130 -10.68 -7.57 5.49
C ASP A 130 -9.17 -7.67 5.17
N ILE A 131 -8.34 -7.32 6.17
CA ILE A 131 -6.88 -7.31 6.04
C ILE A 131 -6.39 -8.76 5.98
N PRO A 132 -5.63 -9.15 4.94
CA PRO A 132 -5.10 -10.52 4.85
C PRO A 132 -4.16 -10.84 6.00
N SER A 133 -3.95 -12.13 6.28
CA SER A 133 -2.91 -12.56 7.22
C SER A 133 -1.54 -12.09 6.74
N THR A 134 -0.65 -11.79 7.70
CA THR A 134 0.72 -11.39 7.35
C THR A 134 1.48 -12.58 6.75
N PRO A 135 2.17 -12.40 5.63
CA PRO A 135 3.00 -13.43 5.03
C PRO A 135 4.05 -13.97 6.00
N VAL A 136 4.32 -15.28 5.94
CA VAL A 136 5.35 -15.93 6.76
C VAL A 136 6.50 -16.35 5.85
N ILE A 137 7.57 -15.58 5.81
CA ILE A 137 8.77 -15.90 5.05
C ILE A 137 9.50 -17.05 5.75
N THR A 138 9.75 -18.14 5.03
CA THR A 138 10.37 -19.34 5.56
C THR A 138 11.86 -19.39 5.28
N TYR A 139 12.33 -18.75 4.20
CA TYR A 139 13.75 -18.59 3.88
C TYR A 139 13.97 -17.35 3.01
N PRO A 140 15.02 -16.54 3.27
CA PRO A 140 15.88 -16.61 4.46
C PRO A 140 15.10 -16.29 5.74
N LYS A 141 15.66 -16.64 6.90
CA LYS A 141 15.08 -16.20 8.19
C LYS A 141 15.45 -14.74 8.46
N ASP A 142 14.61 -14.06 9.23
CA ASP A 142 14.91 -12.70 9.69
C ASP A 142 16.23 -12.70 10.49
N GLY A 143 17.12 -11.76 10.15
CA GLY A 143 18.46 -11.66 10.72
C GLY A 143 19.46 -12.73 10.24
N ALA A 144 19.15 -13.54 9.23
CA ALA A 144 20.07 -14.54 8.70
C ALA A 144 21.37 -13.91 8.19
N THR A 145 22.48 -14.57 8.44
CA THR A 145 23.82 -14.23 7.92
C THR A 145 24.32 -15.31 6.97
N ASP A 146 25.32 -14.99 6.16
CA ASP A 146 25.93 -15.90 5.20
C ASP A 146 24.95 -16.50 4.19
N VAL A 147 23.91 -15.75 3.83
CA VAL A 147 22.95 -16.18 2.79
C VAL A 147 23.67 -16.23 1.43
N PRO A 148 23.57 -17.34 0.68
CA PRO A 148 24.19 -17.45 -0.65
C PRO A 148 23.77 -16.32 -1.59
N LEU A 149 24.63 -15.98 -2.56
CA LEU A 149 24.30 -14.96 -3.58
C LEU A 149 23.24 -15.43 -4.60
N SER A 150 23.08 -16.73 -4.73
CA SER A 150 22.03 -17.35 -5.54
C SER A 150 21.17 -18.23 -4.63
N PHE A 151 19.92 -17.84 -4.42
CA PHE A 151 18.98 -18.55 -3.58
C PHE A 151 17.54 -18.30 -4.00
N THR A 152 16.64 -19.09 -3.42
CA THR A 152 15.19 -18.91 -3.62
C THR A 152 14.57 -18.45 -2.32
N ILE A 153 13.86 -17.33 -2.34
CA ILE A 153 13.02 -16.87 -1.25
C ILE A 153 11.82 -17.79 -1.20
N THR A 154 11.43 -18.23 0.01
CA THR A 154 10.24 -19.07 0.20
C THR A 154 9.37 -18.54 1.32
N TRP A 155 8.05 -18.78 1.21
CA TRP A 155 7.06 -18.41 2.22
C TRP A 155 5.96 -19.45 2.30
N GLU A 156 5.17 -19.39 3.36
CA GLU A 156 4.01 -20.26 3.52
C GLU A 156 2.92 -19.90 2.50
N SER A 157 2.19 -20.91 2.02
CA SER A 157 1.06 -20.67 1.11
C SER A 157 0.00 -19.82 1.80
N MET A 158 -0.53 -18.87 1.07
CA MET A 158 -1.59 -17.99 1.54
C MET A 158 -2.90 -18.34 0.88
N SER A 159 -3.96 -18.29 1.64
CA SER A 159 -5.33 -18.39 1.15
C SER A 159 -6.01 -17.04 1.35
N ASP A 160 -7.02 -16.77 0.54
CA ASP A 160 -7.84 -15.58 0.70
C ASP A 160 -7.06 -14.27 0.50
N VAL A 161 -6.25 -14.24 -0.55
CA VAL A 161 -5.54 -13.07 -1.07
C VAL A 161 -5.71 -13.00 -2.59
N ASP A 162 -5.68 -11.80 -3.14
CA ASP A 162 -5.78 -11.60 -4.60
C ASP A 162 -4.41 -11.65 -5.26
N GLY A 163 -3.35 -11.34 -4.53
CA GLY A 163 -1.98 -11.42 -5.01
C GLY A 163 -0.97 -11.09 -3.94
N LEU A 164 0.28 -11.18 -4.34
CA LEU A 164 1.45 -10.86 -3.53
C LEU A 164 2.34 -9.86 -4.29
N GLN A 165 3.06 -9.05 -3.54
CA GLN A 165 4.13 -8.21 -4.07
C GLN A 165 5.39 -8.47 -3.28
N LEU A 166 6.49 -8.73 -3.97
CA LEU A 166 7.79 -9.00 -3.37
C LEU A 166 8.76 -7.90 -3.73
N GLY A 167 9.33 -7.25 -2.72
CA GLY A 167 10.43 -6.31 -2.84
C GLY A 167 11.74 -6.91 -2.30
N ILE A 168 12.85 -6.63 -2.97
CA ILE A 168 14.20 -6.97 -2.49
C ILE A 168 15.08 -5.73 -2.68
N GLY A 169 15.71 -5.27 -1.60
CA GLY A 169 16.60 -4.11 -1.66
C GLY A 169 17.62 -4.09 -0.54
N GLY A 170 18.64 -3.25 -0.67
CA GLY A 170 19.64 -3.00 0.38
C GLY A 170 19.41 -1.66 1.06
N ASP A 171 19.96 -1.47 2.27
CA ASP A 171 19.92 -0.21 3.00
C ASP A 171 20.67 0.88 2.21
N GLY A 172 19.91 1.68 1.48
CA GLY A 172 20.44 2.74 0.61
C GLY A 172 21.12 2.26 -0.67
N ALA A 173 21.10 0.96 -1.00
CA ALA A 173 21.70 0.40 -2.20
C ALA A 173 20.66 0.11 -3.29
N TYR A 174 20.90 0.63 -4.49
CA TYR A 174 20.26 0.14 -5.71
C TYR A 174 21.02 -1.11 -6.21
N PRO A 175 20.32 -2.07 -6.84
CA PRO A 175 18.95 -1.99 -7.33
C PRO A 175 17.92 -2.45 -6.29
N TRP A 176 16.74 -1.84 -6.32
CA TRP A 176 15.52 -2.36 -5.72
C TRP A 176 14.78 -3.17 -6.78
N LEU A 177 14.49 -4.44 -6.49
CA LEU A 177 13.63 -5.27 -7.32
C LEU A 177 12.24 -5.32 -6.69
N GLU A 178 11.21 -5.11 -7.50
CA GLU A 178 9.82 -5.30 -7.11
C GLU A 178 9.13 -6.19 -8.15
N VAL A 179 8.37 -7.19 -7.67
CA VAL A 179 7.70 -8.18 -8.51
C VAL A 179 6.31 -8.45 -8.00
N ASP A 180 5.31 -8.37 -8.87
CA ASP A 180 3.97 -8.86 -8.60
C ASP A 180 3.91 -10.38 -8.81
N LEU A 181 3.33 -11.08 -7.85
CA LEU A 181 3.25 -12.52 -7.79
C LEU A 181 1.78 -12.97 -7.69
N ALA A 182 1.50 -14.17 -8.20
CA ALA A 182 0.16 -14.74 -8.05
C ALA A 182 -0.10 -15.18 -6.59
N ALA A 183 -1.37 -15.16 -6.19
CA ALA A 183 -1.80 -15.57 -4.85
C ALA A 183 -1.33 -16.98 -4.44
N GLY A 184 -1.15 -17.88 -5.42
CA GLY A 184 -0.71 -19.26 -5.17
C GLY A 184 0.80 -19.46 -5.14
N ASP A 185 1.59 -18.41 -5.43
CA ASP A 185 3.04 -18.53 -5.41
C ASP A 185 3.57 -18.67 -3.97
N THR A 186 4.58 -19.51 -3.79
CA THR A 186 5.22 -19.76 -2.49
C THR A 186 6.73 -19.59 -2.52
N SER A 187 7.27 -19.17 -3.66
CA SER A 187 8.71 -18.99 -3.83
C SER A 187 9.05 -18.05 -4.98
N PHE A 188 10.22 -17.42 -4.87
CA PHE A 188 10.81 -16.59 -5.91
C PHE A 188 12.31 -16.80 -5.95
N SER A 189 12.86 -17.15 -7.13
CA SER A 189 14.31 -17.26 -7.30
C SER A 189 14.93 -15.90 -7.54
N VAL A 190 15.86 -15.51 -6.68
CA VAL A 190 16.59 -14.24 -6.80
C VAL A 190 17.45 -14.27 -8.08
N PRO A 191 17.32 -13.29 -8.97
CA PRO A 191 18.11 -13.24 -10.19
C PRO A 191 19.62 -13.16 -9.90
N ASP A 192 20.41 -13.89 -10.67
CA ASP A 192 21.87 -13.85 -10.55
C ASP A 192 22.39 -12.42 -10.77
N GLY A 193 23.33 -12.02 -9.90
CA GLY A 193 23.97 -10.69 -9.94
C GLY A 193 23.12 -9.56 -9.39
N LEU A 194 21.90 -9.82 -8.90
CA LEU A 194 21.09 -8.80 -8.24
C LEU A 194 21.70 -8.35 -6.91
N ILE A 195 22.22 -9.29 -6.14
CA ILE A 195 22.75 -9.04 -4.80
C ILE A 195 24.28 -9.17 -4.77
N GLN A 196 24.91 -8.43 -3.85
CA GLN A 196 26.36 -8.35 -3.69
C GLN A 196 26.80 -9.13 -2.45
N PRO A 197 28.05 -9.62 -2.39
CA PRO A 197 28.56 -10.32 -1.22
C PRO A 197 28.71 -9.36 -0.01
N ASN A 198 28.65 -9.94 1.20
CA ASN A 198 28.83 -9.25 2.49
C ASN A 198 27.94 -8.00 2.63
N THR A 199 26.74 -8.04 2.08
CA THR A 199 25.83 -6.88 2.03
C THR A 199 24.52 -7.21 2.73
N GLN A 200 23.99 -6.27 3.50
CA GLN A 200 22.69 -6.38 4.12
C GLN A 200 21.59 -6.02 3.13
N TYR A 201 20.55 -6.82 3.12
CA TYR A 201 19.34 -6.65 2.30
C TYR A 201 18.09 -6.79 3.14
N GLU A 202 17.00 -6.25 2.61
CA GLU A 202 15.65 -6.46 3.11
C GLU A 202 14.82 -7.19 2.08
N ILE A 203 13.94 -8.06 2.56
CA ILE A 203 12.84 -8.64 1.79
C ILE A 203 11.56 -8.07 2.36
N ASP A 204 10.74 -7.55 1.47
CA ASP A 204 9.45 -6.99 1.73
C ASP A 204 8.41 -7.83 0.98
N LEU A 205 7.62 -8.60 1.72
CA LEU A 205 6.56 -9.43 1.15
C LEU A 205 5.20 -8.90 1.60
N THR A 206 4.44 -8.42 0.65
CA THR A 206 3.10 -7.85 0.85
C THR A 206 2.04 -8.76 0.27
N ALA A 207 1.05 -9.14 1.06
CA ALA A 207 -0.18 -9.77 0.61
C ALA A 207 -1.28 -8.71 0.52
N TYR A 208 -2.12 -8.77 -0.52
CA TYR A 208 -3.17 -7.80 -0.70
C TYR A 208 -4.51 -8.42 -1.09
N LYS A 209 -5.57 -7.72 -0.74
CA LYS A 209 -6.96 -7.96 -1.15
C LYS A 209 -7.54 -6.68 -1.70
N ASN A 210 -8.20 -6.78 -2.83
CA ASN A 210 -8.93 -5.68 -3.44
C ASN A 210 -10.36 -5.65 -2.90
N SER A 211 -10.92 -4.46 -2.74
CA SER A 211 -12.32 -4.32 -2.43
C SER A 211 -13.20 -4.69 -3.63
N ASP A 212 -14.36 -5.30 -3.36
CA ASP A 212 -15.40 -5.54 -4.38
C ASP A 212 -15.98 -4.22 -4.95
N GLU A 213 -15.72 -3.09 -4.31
CA GLU A 213 -16.16 -1.77 -4.74
C GLU A 213 -15.20 -1.08 -5.72
N ASN A 214 -14.09 -1.73 -6.09
CA ASN A 214 -13.10 -1.18 -7.01
C ASN A 214 -13.70 -0.91 -8.39
N THR A 215 -13.37 0.25 -8.95
CA THR A 215 -13.80 0.72 -10.27
C THR A 215 -12.61 1.34 -11.01
N ASP A 216 -12.80 1.77 -12.25
CA ASP A 216 -11.76 2.45 -13.02
C ASP A 216 -11.23 3.75 -12.37
N THR A 217 -12.01 4.35 -11.46
CA THR A 217 -11.69 5.63 -10.80
C THR A 217 -11.59 5.54 -9.28
N PHE A 218 -11.85 4.38 -8.71
CA PHE A 218 -11.76 4.12 -7.28
C PHE A 218 -11.16 2.75 -7.03
N ASN A 219 -10.12 2.70 -6.23
CA ASN A 219 -9.48 1.49 -5.77
C ASN A 219 -9.39 1.51 -4.24
N SER A 220 -9.71 0.39 -3.61
CA SER A 220 -9.49 0.17 -2.19
C SER A 220 -8.82 -1.17 -2.00
N GLU A 221 -7.73 -1.16 -1.27
CA GLU A 221 -6.88 -2.33 -1.07
C GLU A 221 -6.52 -2.48 0.41
N MET A 222 -6.65 -3.72 0.89
CA MET A 222 -6.23 -4.13 2.23
C MET A 222 -4.92 -4.91 2.10
N ARG A 223 -3.89 -4.43 2.77
CA ARG A 223 -2.53 -4.99 2.69
C ARG A 223 -2.07 -5.53 4.03
N SER A 224 -1.30 -6.60 3.98
CA SER A 224 -0.51 -7.07 5.12
C SER A 224 0.91 -7.36 4.67
N ARG A 225 1.87 -6.74 5.34
CA ARG A 225 3.25 -6.62 4.90
C ARG A 225 4.20 -7.18 5.95
N ARG A 226 5.14 -8.01 5.50
CA ARG A 226 6.26 -8.53 6.30
C ARG A 226 7.56 -8.00 5.75
N ILE A 227 8.36 -7.38 6.62
CA ILE A 227 9.75 -7.03 6.31
C ILE A 227 10.68 -7.90 7.16
N ILE A 228 11.69 -8.46 6.53
CA ILE A 228 12.81 -9.15 7.16
C ILE A 228 14.13 -8.62 6.62
N SER A 229 15.19 -8.73 7.40
CA SER A 229 16.54 -8.40 6.98
C SER A 229 17.42 -9.65 6.92
N PHE A 230 18.43 -9.64 6.05
CA PHE A 230 19.44 -10.69 5.98
C PHE A 230 20.77 -10.13 5.47
N THR A 231 21.87 -10.85 5.69
CA THR A 231 23.18 -10.47 5.17
C THR A 231 23.72 -11.61 4.31
N THR A 232 24.23 -11.27 3.15
CA THR A 232 24.83 -12.23 2.22
C THR A 232 26.20 -12.67 2.69
N GLY A 233 26.59 -13.89 2.30
CA GLY A 233 27.94 -14.41 2.46
C GLY A 233 28.96 -13.75 1.52
N SER A 234 30.20 -14.25 1.57
CA SER A 234 31.31 -13.74 0.73
C SER A 234 31.31 -14.32 -0.68
N GLU A 235 30.58 -15.40 -0.94
CA GLU A 235 30.48 -16.14 -2.21
C GLU A 235 29.05 -16.59 -2.49
#